data_86ee725d7e446c05ddefc0ea0d73405e
#
_entry.id   86ee725d7e446c05ddefc0ea0d73405e
#
_cell.length_a   1.000
_cell.length_b   1.000
_cell.length_c   1.000
_cell.angle_alpha   90.00
_cell.angle_beta   90.00
_cell.angle_gamma   90.00
#
_symmetry.space_group_name_H-M   'P 1'
#
loop_
_entity.id
_entity.type
_entity.pdbx_description
1 polymer ?
#
loop_
_entity_poly.entity_id
_entity_poly.type
_entity_poly.pdbx_seq_one_letter_code
_entity_poly.pdbx_strand_id
1 'polypeptide(L)'
;MAENRMRGPSKERLLDEAEILFAEKGFEGVSVREMTRAAGCNLASVNYYFGNKENLYMEVFRYRWMPRAKRIHNNFRQSLQTQKPLSLSHIIQSLGMAFLRGPLCEEERRCHQQLMARELAQPTAALEMLAQEIMRPFFQELTDMLRPLVPEGLEESELMLGAMGIFAMILYFSFGRV
;
A
#
# COMPACT_ATOMS: atom_id res chain seq x y z
N MET A 1 -11.36 -20.19 -3.15
CA MET A 1 -10.97 -19.07 -2.24
C MET A 1 -12.17 -18.36 -1.59
N ALA A 2 -13.31 -18.17 -2.25
CA ALA A 2 -14.48 -17.53 -1.65
C ALA A 2 -15.04 -18.24 -0.39
N GLU A 3 -15.02 -19.56 -0.35
CA GLU A 3 -15.57 -20.36 0.76
C GLU A 3 -14.81 -20.19 2.10
N ASN A 4 -13.51 -19.87 2.04
CA ASN A 4 -12.70 -19.66 3.25
C ASN A 4 -12.93 -18.28 3.91
N ARG A 5 -13.35 -17.27 3.13
CA ARG A 5 -13.67 -15.91 3.63
C ARG A 5 -14.95 -15.87 4.46
N MET A 6 -15.90 -16.76 4.18
CA MET A 6 -17.18 -16.83 4.91
C MET A 6 -17.05 -17.42 6.33
N ARG A 7 -15.92 -18.00 6.72
CA ARG A 7 -15.71 -18.67 8.02
C ARG A 7 -15.18 -17.77 9.13
N GLY A 8 -14.71 -16.56 8.81
CA GLY A 8 -14.16 -15.61 9.79
C GLY A 8 -15.24 -14.84 10.58
N PRO A 9 -14.84 -14.13 11.66
CA PRO A 9 -15.71 -13.18 12.35
C PRO A 9 -16.29 -12.15 11.37
N SER A 10 -17.50 -11.66 11.64
CA SER A 10 -18.21 -10.72 10.76
C SER A 10 -17.40 -9.45 10.46
N LYS A 11 -16.60 -8.99 11.41
CA LYS A 11 -15.70 -7.84 11.22
C LYS A 11 -14.66 -8.09 10.13
N GLU A 12 -14.00 -9.27 10.14
CA GLU A 12 -12.97 -9.63 9.17
C GLU A 12 -13.57 -9.80 7.75
N ARG A 13 -14.74 -10.47 7.66
CA ARG A 13 -15.44 -10.59 6.37
C ARG A 13 -15.82 -9.25 5.77
N LEU A 14 -16.27 -8.31 6.61
CA LEU A 14 -16.56 -6.94 6.16
C LEU A 14 -15.32 -6.22 5.64
N LEU A 15 -14.16 -6.36 6.32
CA LEU A 15 -12.90 -5.77 5.87
C LEU A 15 -12.43 -6.38 4.54
N ASP A 16 -12.54 -7.71 4.39
CA ASP A 16 -12.13 -8.40 3.17
C ASP A 16 -12.97 -7.99 1.97
N GLU A 17 -14.30 -7.98 2.11
CA GLU A 17 -15.21 -7.60 1.03
C GLU A 17 -15.17 -6.09 0.74
N ALA A 18 -15.03 -5.26 1.79
CA ALA A 18 -14.88 -3.83 1.63
C ALA A 18 -13.59 -3.48 0.88
N GLU A 19 -12.47 -4.16 1.18
CA GLU A 19 -11.21 -3.98 0.45
C GLU A 19 -11.39 -4.20 -1.05
N ILE A 20 -12.00 -5.32 -1.44
CA ILE A 20 -12.20 -5.67 -2.85
C ILE A 20 -13.09 -4.63 -3.54
N LEU A 21 -14.22 -4.31 -2.91
CA LEU A 21 -15.18 -3.38 -3.48
C LEU A 21 -14.60 -1.96 -3.60
N PHE A 22 -13.88 -1.47 -2.58
CA PHE A 22 -13.22 -0.17 -2.65
C PHE A 22 -12.09 -0.14 -3.67
N ALA A 23 -11.31 -1.21 -3.82
CA ALA A 23 -10.30 -1.32 -4.85
C ALA A 23 -10.92 -1.25 -6.26
N GLU A 24 -12.03 -1.96 -6.50
CA GLU A 24 -12.70 -2.03 -7.79
C GLU A 24 -13.46 -0.76 -8.15
N LYS A 25 -14.23 -0.19 -7.21
CA LYS A 25 -15.22 0.87 -7.47
C LYS A 25 -14.90 2.23 -6.86
N GLY A 26 -13.88 2.28 -5.99
CA GLY A 26 -13.54 3.49 -5.21
C GLY A 26 -14.50 3.73 -4.05
N PHE A 27 -14.18 4.74 -3.23
CA PHE A 27 -14.96 5.07 -2.05
C PHE A 27 -16.41 5.42 -2.38
N GLU A 28 -16.66 6.34 -3.31
CA GLU A 28 -18.01 6.79 -3.68
C GLU A 28 -18.84 5.72 -4.40
N GLY A 29 -18.19 4.84 -5.18
CA GLY A 29 -18.84 3.81 -5.99
C GLY A 29 -19.41 2.61 -5.21
N VAL A 30 -19.22 2.55 -3.87
CA VAL A 30 -19.60 1.41 -3.04
C VAL A 30 -20.60 1.84 -1.97
N SER A 31 -21.72 1.11 -1.84
CA SER A 31 -22.70 1.31 -0.76
C SER A 31 -22.46 0.35 0.41
N VAL A 32 -22.86 0.79 1.63
CA VAL A 32 -22.83 -0.05 2.83
C VAL A 32 -23.67 -1.33 2.64
N ARG A 33 -24.80 -1.23 1.91
CA ARG A 33 -25.65 -2.40 1.59
C ARG A 33 -24.93 -3.43 0.72
N GLU A 34 -24.13 -2.96 -0.23
CA GLU A 34 -23.35 -3.83 -1.11
C GLU A 34 -22.27 -4.58 -0.34
N MET A 35 -21.51 -3.88 0.52
CA MET A 35 -20.48 -4.48 1.37
C MET A 35 -21.05 -5.51 2.34
N THR A 36 -22.15 -5.18 3.01
CA THR A 36 -22.77 -6.11 3.97
C THR A 36 -23.38 -7.33 3.29
N ARG A 37 -23.94 -7.18 2.07
CA ARG A 37 -24.42 -8.30 1.26
C ARG A 37 -23.28 -9.22 0.86
N ALA A 38 -22.18 -8.67 0.35
CA ALA A 38 -20.99 -9.44 -0.03
C ALA A 38 -20.41 -10.19 1.17
N ALA A 39 -20.31 -9.54 2.32
CA ALA A 39 -19.78 -10.14 3.55
C ALA A 39 -20.75 -11.11 4.26
N GLY A 40 -22.00 -11.27 3.78
CA GLY A 40 -23.03 -12.08 4.45
C GLY A 40 -23.34 -11.56 5.84
N CYS A 41 -23.41 -10.22 6.02
CA CYS A 41 -23.63 -9.55 7.30
C CYS A 41 -24.89 -8.70 7.29
N ASN A 42 -25.39 -8.35 8.50
CA ASN A 42 -26.47 -7.40 8.66
C ASN A 42 -25.97 -5.97 8.37
N LEU A 43 -26.84 -5.10 7.86
CA LEU A 43 -26.55 -3.70 7.60
C LEU A 43 -26.03 -2.95 8.85
N ALA A 44 -26.57 -3.29 10.03
CA ALA A 44 -26.12 -2.73 11.31
C ALA A 44 -24.67 -3.09 11.68
N SER A 45 -24.08 -4.12 11.04
CA SER A 45 -22.72 -4.57 11.36
C SER A 45 -21.66 -3.53 11.04
N VAL A 46 -21.84 -2.71 9.99
CA VAL A 46 -20.90 -1.62 9.70
C VAL A 46 -20.92 -0.57 10.81
N ASN A 47 -22.11 -0.15 11.23
CA ASN A 47 -22.23 0.81 12.33
C ASN A 47 -21.71 0.25 13.65
N TYR A 48 -21.94 -1.03 13.90
CA TYR A 48 -21.48 -1.70 15.13
C TYR A 48 -19.94 -1.84 15.19
N TYR A 49 -19.29 -2.27 14.10
CA TYR A 49 -17.85 -2.53 14.10
C TYR A 49 -16.99 -1.30 13.75
N PHE A 50 -17.51 -0.39 12.95
CA PHE A 50 -16.72 0.70 12.35
C PHE A 50 -17.35 2.08 12.56
N GLY A 51 -18.62 2.18 12.94
CA GLY A 51 -19.35 3.42 13.13
C GLY A 51 -19.95 3.97 11.82
N ASN A 52 -19.16 4.05 10.76
CA ASN A 52 -19.59 4.55 9.44
C ASN A 52 -18.74 3.96 8.30
N LYS A 53 -19.06 4.34 7.06
CA LYS A 53 -18.35 3.88 5.84
C LYS A 53 -16.94 4.45 5.77
N GLU A 54 -16.76 5.69 6.17
CA GLU A 54 -15.47 6.40 6.19
C GLU A 54 -14.48 5.68 7.11
N ASN A 55 -14.91 5.33 8.30
CA ASN A 55 -14.09 4.57 9.25
C ASN A 55 -13.77 3.17 8.72
N LEU A 56 -14.73 2.47 8.11
CA LEU A 56 -14.45 1.17 7.46
C LEU A 56 -13.40 1.32 6.36
N TYR A 57 -13.46 2.38 5.56
CA TYR A 57 -12.48 2.67 4.53
C TYR A 57 -11.08 2.89 5.13
N MET A 58 -10.97 3.70 6.17
CA MET A 58 -9.72 3.91 6.91
C MET A 58 -9.16 2.61 7.51
N GLU A 59 -10.04 1.76 8.06
CA GLU A 59 -9.64 0.46 8.62
C GLU A 59 -9.14 -0.52 7.54
N VAL A 60 -9.67 -0.46 6.31
CA VAL A 60 -9.13 -1.23 5.17
C VAL A 60 -7.68 -0.83 4.92
N PHE A 61 -7.34 0.47 4.92
CA PHE A 61 -5.95 0.88 4.79
C PHE A 61 -5.09 0.42 5.96
N ARG A 62 -5.54 0.57 7.21
CA ARG A 62 -4.78 0.18 8.40
C ARG A 62 -4.52 -1.32 8.48
N TYR A 63 -5.51 -2.15 8.17
CA TYR A 63 -5.43 -3.60 8.41
C TYR A 63 -5.14 -4.43 7.16
N ARG A 64 -5.19 -3.86 5.96
CA ARG A 64 -4.89 -4.56 4.71
C ARG A 64 -3.75 -3.90 3.95
N TRP A 65 -3.88 -2.62 3.60
CA TRP A 65 -2.90 -1.92 2.78
C TRP A 65 -1.56 -1.70 3.49
N MET A 66 -1.57 -1.10 4.68
CA MET A 66 -0.33 -0.77 5.42
C MET A 66 0.50 -2.01 5.81
N PRO A 67 -0.08 -3.13 6.29
CA PRO A 67 0.69 -4.35 6.52
C PRO A 67 1.36 -4.89 5.26
N ARG A 68 0.71 -4.78 4.09
CA ARG A 68 1.32 -5.17 2.81
C ARG A 68 2.46 -4.24 2.41
N ALA A 69 2.28 -2.93 2.56
CA ALA A 69 3.37 -1.96 2.35
C ALA A 69 4.59 -2.29 3.23
N LYS A 70 4.38 -2.57 4.51
CA LYS A 70 5.44 -2.98 5.43
C LYS A 70 6.12 -4.30 5.00
N ARG A 71 5.38 -5.28 4.47
CA ARG A 71 5.96 -6.51 3.90
C ARG A 71 6.85 -6.21 2.70
N ILE A 72 6.43 -5.32 1.79
CA ILE A 72 7.23 -4.88 0.63
C ILE A 72 8.51 -4.18 1.11
N HIS A 73 8.41 -3.24 2.05
CA HIS A 73 9.57 -2.53 2.61
C HIS A 73 10.54 -3.48 3.32
N ASN A 74 10.04 -4.45 4.08
CA ASN A 74 10.89 -5.45 4.73
C ASN A 74 11.61 -6.35 3.70
N ASN A 75 10.93 -6.74 2.63
CA ASN A 75 11.54 -7.50 1.54
C ASN A 75 12.66 -6.69 0.85
N PHE A 76 12.44 -5.40 0.61
CA PHE A 76 13.46 -4.48 0.13
C PHE A 76 14.69 -4.45 1.07
N ARG A 77 14.48 -4.19 2.37
CA ARG A 77 15.57 -4.17 3.37
C ARG A 77 16.36 -5.48 3.42
N GLN A 78 15.68 -6.63 3.37
CA GLN A 78 16.32 -7.94 3.36
C GLN A 78 17.18 -8.14 2.13
N SER A 79 16.72 -7.70 0.95
CA SER A 79 17.52 -7.82 -0.29
C SER A 79 18.81 -6.99 -0.25
N LEU A 80 18.82 -5.85 0.46
CA LEU A 80 20.02 -5.01 0.62
C LEU A 80 21.10 -5.65 1.52
N GLN A 81 20.71 -6.58 2.39
CA GLN A 81 21.67 -7.25 3.29
C GLN A 81 22.52 -8.29 2.57
N THR A 82 22.14 -8.72 1.36
CA THR A 82 22.79 -9.80 0.60
C THR A 82 24.05 -9.34 -0.12
N GLN A 83 24.27 -8.03 -0.33
CA GLN A 83 25.41 -7.46 -1.05
C GLN A 83 26.04 -6.30 -0.28
N LYS A 84 27.36 -6.36 -0.15
CA LYS A 84 28.19 -5.27 0.41
C LYS A 84 29.47 -5.14 -0.42
N PRO A 85 29.94 -3.94 -0.72
CA PRO A 85 29.40 -2.63 -0.32
C PRO A 85 28.09 -2.30 -1.04
N LEU A 86 27.25 -1.46 -0.40
CA LEU A 86 26.01 -0.96 -0.97
C LEU A 86 26.33 -0.04 -2.16
N SER A 87 25.60 -0.15 -3.25
CA SER A 87 25.72 0.71 -4.43
C SER A 87 24.34 1.23 -4.87
N LEU A 88 24.34 2.35 -5.61
CA LEU A 88 23.12 2.93 -6.17
C LEU A 88 22.37 1.91 -7.05
N SER A 89 23.09 1.19 -7.91
CA SER A 89 22.50 0.15 -8.76
C SER A 89 21.82 -0.94 -7.94
N HIS A 90 22.46 -1.37 -6.84
CA HIS A 90 21.89 -2.39 -5.96
C HIS A 90 20.61 -1.90 -5.24
N ILE A 91 20.59 -0.63 -4.78
CA ILE A 91 19.38 -0.03 -4.17
C ILE A 91 18.24 -0.01 -5.18
N ILE A 92 18.49 0.48 -6.42
CA ILE A 92 17.47 0.55 -7.47
C ILE A 92 16.95 -0.83 -7.86
N GLN A 93 17.84 -1.81 -8.03
CA GLN A 93 17.44 -3.19 -8.35
C GLN A 93 16.61 -3.82 -7.25
N SER A 94 17.06 -3.69 -5.99
CA SER A 94 16.35 -4.22 -4.82
C SER A 94 14.97 -3.58 -4.65
N LEU A 95 14.88 -2.27 -4.86
CA LEU A 95 13.63 -1.53 -4.83
C LEU A 95 12.68 -2.01 -5.94
N GLY A 96 13.17 -2.09 -7.18
CA GLY A 96 12.41 -2.61 -8.32
C GLY A 96 11.92 -4.03 -8.08
N MET A 97 12.77 -4.93 -7.59
CA MET A 97 12.37 -6.31 -7.30
C MET A 97 11.31 -6.39 -6.19
N ALA A 98 11.45 -5.60 -5.12
CA ALA A 98 10.48 -5.59 -4.01
C ALA A 98 9.09 -5.14 -4.46
N PHE A 99 9.00 -4.11 -5.32
CA PHE A 99 7.73 -3.55 -5.77
C PHE A 99 7.14 -4.28 -7.00
N LEU A 100 7.98 -4.80 -7.90
CA LEU A 100 7.51 -5.48 -9.11
C LEU A 100 7.26 -6.98 -8.91
N ARG A 101 8.05 -7.65 -8.05
CA ARG A 101 7.97 -9.10 -7.83
C ARG A 101 7.78 -9.50 -6.38
N GLY A 102 7.68 -8.53 -5.47
CA GLY A 102 7.74 -8.68 -4.02
C GLY A 102 6.81 -9.71 -3.38
N PRO A 103 6.65 -9.68 -2.05
CA PRO A 103 6.11 -10.76 -1.24
C PRO A 103 4.58 -10.90 -1.32
N LEU A 104 3.91 -10.11 -2.17
CA LEU A 104 2.45 -10.13 -2.30
C LEU A 104 2.02 -11.15 -3.35
N CYS A 105 0.97 -11.93 -3.05
CA CYS A 105 0.29 -12.71 -4.07
C CYS A 105 -0.43 -11.78 -5.07
N GLU A 106 -0.89 -12.30 -6.20
CA GLU A 106 -1.47 -11.50 -7.27
C GLU A 106 -2.71 -10.71 -6.82
N GLU A 107 -3.58 -11.34 -6.05
CA GLU A 107 -4.79 -10.70 -5.52
C GLU A 107 -4.46 -9.56 -4.54
N GLU A 108 -3.54 -9.80 -3.58
CA GLU A 108 -3.07 -8.76 -2.66
C GLU A 108 -2.44 -7.58 -3.41
N ARG A 109 -1.63 -7.87 -4.43
CA ARG A 109 -0.96 -6.84 -5.25
C ARG A 109 -1.97 -6.00 -5.99
N ARG A 110 -2.96 -6.63 -6.63
CA ARG A 110 -4.03 -5.95 -7.35
C ARG A 110 -4.80 -5.00 -6.43
N CYS A 111 -5.31 -5.48 -5.29
CA CYS A 111 -6.03 -4.64 -4.34
C CYS A 111 -5.15 -3.50 -3.80
N HIS A 112 -3.89 -3.80 -3.46
CA HIS A 112 -2.93 -2.81 -2.95
C HIS A 112 -2.69 -1.68 -3.94
N GLN A 113 -2.48 -2.00 -5.22
CA GLN A 113 -2.26 -1.04 -6.29
C GLN A 113 -3.52 -0.24 -6.63
N GLN A 114 -4.67 -0.90 -6.76
CA GLN A 114 -5.93 -0.24 -7.09
C GLN A 114 -6.37 0.74 -6.00
N LEU A 115 -6.26 0.37 -4.71
CA LEU A 115 -6.57 1.28 -3.60
C LEU A 115 -5.68 2.52 -3.64
N MET A 116 -4.37 2.38 -3.86
CA MET A 116 -3.46 3.52 -3.97
C MET A 116 -3.78 4.38 -5.19
N ALA A 117 -4.05 3.77 -6.35
CA ALA A 117 -4.43 4.51 -7.54
C ALA A 117 -5.71 5.33 -7.34
N ARG A 118 -6.67 4.81 -6.59
CA ARG A 118 -7.89 5.54 -6.20
C ARG A 118 -7.60 6.74 -5.31
N GLU A 119 -6.76 6.54 -4.28
CA GLU A 119 -6.36 7.62 -3.38
C GLU A 119 -5.57 8.73 -4.09
N LEU A 120 -4.72 8.39 -5.05
CA LEU A 120 -3.99 9.38 -5.86
C LEU A 120 -4.93 10.16 -6.81
N ALA A 121 -5.98 9.51 -7.32
CA ALA A 121 -6.96 10.15 -8.21
C ALA A 121 -8.00 10.99 -7.45
N GLN A 122 -8.42 10.54 -6.28
CA GLN A 122 -9.44 11.19 -5.42
C GLN A 122 -9.00 11.08 -3.95
N PRO A 123 -8.12 11.99 -3.49
CA PRO A 123 -7.56 11.94 -2.15
C PRO A 123 -8.60 12.01 -1.04
N THR A 124 -8.46 11.14 -0.04
CA THR A 124 -9.22 11.17 1.20
C THR A 124 -8.28 11.34 2.40
N ALA A 125 -8.82 11.28 3.63
CA ALA A 125 -8.01 11.25 4.86
C ALA A 125 -7.06 10.03 4.91
N ALA A 126 -7.33 8.98 4.14
CA ALA A 126 -6.45 7.81 4.05
C ALA A 126 -5.09 8.17 3.43
N LEU A 127 -5.05 9.01 2.38
CA LEU A 127 -3.79 9.41 1.76
C LEU A 127 -2.87 10.14 2.73
N GLU A 128 -3.43 11.06 3.55
CA GLU A 128 -2.64 11.78 4.55
C GLU A 128 -2.06 10.83 5.62
N MET A 129 -2.88 9.90 6.12
CA MET A 129 -2.42 8.85 7.04
C MET A 129 -1.30 8.02 6.43
N LEU A 130 -1.44 7.58 5.18
CA LEU A 130 -0.42 6.80 4.48
C LEU A 130 0.86 7.61 4.24
N ALA A 131 0.73 8.88 3.89
CA ALA A 131 1.87 9.78 3.71
C ALA A 131 2.69 9.91 5.00
N GLN A 132 2.02 10.06 6.14
CA GLN A 132 2.69 10.23 7.44
C GLN A 132 3.26 8.91 7.98
N GLU A 133 2.49 7.82 7.94
CA GLU A 133 2.85 6.58 8.64
C GLU A 133 3.71 5.63 7.79
N ILE A 134 3.67 5.74 6.46
CA ILE A 134 4.36 4.81 5.55
C ILE A 134 5.32 5.54 4.61
N MET A 135 4.85 6.57 3.87
CA MET A 135 5.63 7.13 2.78
C MET A 135 6.81 7.97 3.29
N ARG A 136 6.56 8.92 4.21
CA ARG A 136 7.63 9.77 4.75
C ARG A 136 8.74 8.96 5.42
N PRO A 137 8.45 8.01 6.34
CA PRO A 137 9.50 7.18 6.93
C PRO A 137 10.28 6.38 5.89
N PHE A 138 9.60 5.85 4.88
CA PHE A 138 10.25 5.09 3.81
C PHE A 138 11.17 5.95 2.95
N PHE A 139 10.72 7.13 2.53
CA PHE A 139 11.55 8.05 1.74
C PHE A 139 12.72 8.62 2.54
N GLN A 140 12.54 8.88 3.83
CA GLN A 140 13.65 9.28 4.70
C GLN A 140 14.71 8.17 4.76
N GLU A 141 14.31 6.94 5.02
CA GLU A 141 15.22 5.79 5.04
C GLU A 141 15.95 5.63 3.68
N LEU A 142 15.24 5.77 2.57
CA LEU A 142 15.82 5.69 1.23
C LEU A 142 16.83 6.82 0.99
N THR A 143 16.51 8.04 1.41
CA THR A 143 17.40 9.20 1.32
C THR A 143 18.67 8.99 2.13
N ASP A 144 18.55 8.48 3.36
CA ASP A 144 19.70 8.17 4.23
C ASP A 144 20.62 7.11 3.61
N MET A 145 20.04 6.11 2.93
CA MET A 145 20.83 5.10 2.20
C MET A 145 21.53 5.66 0.97
N LEU A 146 20.94 6.64 0.29
CA LEU A 146 21.49 7.26 -0.91
C LEU A 146 22.58 8.30 -0.59
N ARG A 147 22.49 8.99 0.55
CA ARG A 147 23.38 10.07 0.95
C ARG A 147 24.89 9.74 0.76
N PRO A 148 25.42 8.61 1.26
CA PRO A 148 26.84 8.27 1.11
C PRO A 148 27.24 7.85 -0.32
N LEU A 149 26.28 7.70 -1.24
CA LEU A 149 26.52 7.17 -2.60
C LEU A 149 26.42 8.26 -3.68
N VAL A 150 26.10 9.49 -3.29
CA VAL A 150 25.96 10.65 -4.18
C VAL A 150 27.04 11.70 -3.89
N PRO A 151 27.35 12.61 -4.85
CA PRO A 151 28.33 13.68 -4.63
C PRO A 151 27.97 14.54 -3.41
N GLU A 152 29.02 15.04 -2.73
CA GLU A 152 28.88 16.04 -1.69
C GLU A 152 28.30 17.34 -2.26
N GLY A 153 27.46 18.01 -1.47
CA GLY A 153 26.86 19.30 -1.83
C GLY A 153 25.42 19.24 -2.33
N LEU A 154 24.82 18.04 -2.52
CA LEU A 154 23.39 17.93 -2.75
C LEU A 154 22.60 18.24 -1.48
N GLU A 155 21.61 19.13 -1.59
CA GLU A 155 20.68 19.39 -0.51
C GLU A 155 19.78 18.18 -0.25
N GLU A 156 19.29 18.09 0.99
CA GLU A 156 18.41 16.98 1.38
C GLU A 156 17.11 16.94 0.55
N SER A 157 16.59 18.12 0.21
CA SER A 157 15.42 18.29 -0.66
C SER A 157 15.65 17.72 -2.07
N GLU A 158 16.84 17.95 -2.64
CA GLU A 158 17.21 17.45 -3.98
C GLU A 158 17.35 15.94 -3.98
N LEU A 159 17.98 15.39 -2.93
CA LEU A 159 18.15 13.95 -2.78
C LEU A 159 16.81 13.25 -2.54
N MET A 160 15.93 13.85 -1.72
CA MET A 160 14.57 13.37 -1.51
C MET A 160 13.78 13.35 -2.83
N LEU A 161 13.83 14.44 -3.60
CA LEU A 161 13.17 14.52 -4.90
C LEU A 161 13.69 13.46 -5.88
N GLY A 162 15.01 13.23 -5.90
CA GLY A 162 15.64 12.16 -6.69
C GLY A 162 15.15 10.77 -6.29
N ALA A 163 15.09 10.49 -4.98
CA ALA A 163 14.56 9.24 -4.44
C ALA A 163 13.08 9.02 -4.81
N MET A 164 12.25 10.07 -4.69
CA MET A 164 10.85 10.03 -5.12
C MET A 164 10.71 9.80 -6.63
N GLY A 165 11.58 10.41 -7.45
CA GLY A 165 11.59 10.22 -8.90
C GLY A 165 11.90 8.78 -9.31
N ILE A 166 12.93 8.16 -8.70
CA ILE A 166 13.26 6.74 -8.91
C ILE A 166 12.07 5.85 -8.51
N PHE A 167 11.49 6.12 -7.37
CA PHE A 167 10.33 5.37 -6.88
C PHE A 167 9.11 5.51 -7.79
N ALA A 168 8.81 6.72 -8.28
CA ALA A 168 7.72 6.99 -9.20
C ALA A 168 7.88 6.20 -10.52
N MET A 169 9.10 6.09 -11.07
CA MET A 169 9.37 5.26 -12.24
C MET A 169 9.08 3.78 -11.97
N ILE A 170 9.48 3.26 -10.82
CA ILE A 170 9.21 1.87 -10.44
C ILE A 170 7.70 1.62 -10.31
N LEU A 171 6.98 2.54 -9.67
CA LEU A 171 5.53 2.46 -9.56
C LEU A 171 4.85 2.50 -10.91
N TYR A 172 5.28 3.37 -11.83
CA TYR A 172 4.73 3.43 -13.18
C TYR A 172 4.76 2.06 -13.88
N PHE A 173 5.91 1.37 -13.84
CA PHE A 173 6.03 0.02 -14.39
C PHE A 173 5.25 -1.03 -13.57
N SER A 174 5.02 -0.81 -12.30
CA SER A 174 4.20 -1.68 -11.45
C SER A 174 2.72 -1.62 -11.85
N PHE A 175 2.20 -0.44 -12.16
CA PHE A 175 0.82 -0.25 -12.62
C PHE A 175 0.60 -0.68 -14.08
N GLY A 176 1.61 -0.58 -14.94
CA GLY A 176 1.52 -0.93 -16.36
C GLY A 176 1.50 -2.44 -16.66
N ARG A 177 1.51 -3.31 -15.65
CA ARG A 177 1.42 -4.78 -15.79
C ARG A 177 0.00 -5.34 -15.64
N VAL A 178 -1.01 -4.47 -15.64
CA VAL A 178 -2.43 -4.88 -15.57
C VAL A 178 -2.94 -5.25 -16.96
#